data_dde977420dfbe6174d016eaf419bbd7d
#
_entry.id   dde977420dfbe6174d016eaf419bbd7d
#
_cell.length_a   1.000
_cell.length_b   1.000
_cell.length_c   1.000
_cell.angle_alpha   90.00
_cell.angle_beta   90.00
_cell.angle_gamma   90.00
#
_symmetry.space_group_name_H-M   'P 1'
#
loop_
_entity.id
_entity.type
_entity.pdbx_description
1 polymer ?
#
loop_
_entity_poly.entity_id
_entity_poly.type
_entity_poly.pdbx_seq_one_letter_code
_entity_poly.pdbx_strand_id
1 'polypeptide(L)'
;MAIDVKAPPASPSATSRDLADLVRADRAHTSLYTDPAIFEQEMDRIFANCWVWVAHVSEVREAGDYKSTYVGRQPVVVVRDRKQKIHVLLNRCRHRAATVCEEKKGRTNSFVCPYHGWSYGLDGSLRGVPHPESYGQCLDKGEYPLKSLRVEEYAGMVFATFREDIEPLADWLGPAKKWMDLFMKQGGGYPIKVAGEHRFRFPGNWKIQLENTTDGYHFPVVHKSFLSSVDEQTERMLDFVNGPGFVEDLGNGHSVMVMIPELVDLEDNLDAPVPARFAELAEELRKEGHDEAKVRRIVRAVGGSGFNLNLFPNIACSMAFFRVLRPVSVNETEIHHAVITMDGGPAAANRARLRLHEHFQGPMGFGTPDDSEAWERVQKGAQAGTDLWILLNRGLPGERVTEDGRAGDVSAETGMRAAYQQWKKLMTA
;
A
#
# COMPACT_ATOMS: atom_id res chain seq x y z
N MET A 1 -7.30 29.73 40.68
CA MET A 1 -6.00 29.05 40.82
C MET A 1 -5.79 28.18 39.57
N ALA A 2 -4.97 28.64 38.65
CA ALA A 2 -4.60 27.85 37.48
C ALA A 2 -3.54 26.84 37.95
N ILE A 3 -3.82 25.55 37.72
CA ILE A 3 -2.86 24.48 37.98
C ILE A 3 -1.88 24.48 36.83
N ASP A 4 -0.65 24.87 37.13
CA ASP A 4 0.48 24.87 36.21
C ASP A 4 0.90 23.40 35.99
N VAL A 5 0.36 22.77 34.96
CA VAL A 5 0.75 21.40 34.55
C VAL A 5 2.09 21.52 33.83
N LYS A 6 3.20 21.37 34.60
CA LYS A 6 4.50 21.17 33.98
C LYS A 6 4.44 20.01 32.99
N ALA A 7 4.81 20.28 31.75
CA ALA A 7 5.04 19.23 30.77
C ALA A 7 6.00 18.17 31.34
N PRO A 8 5.75 16.88 31.15
CA PRO A 8 6.67 15.84 31.58
C PRO A 8 8.05 16.07 30.92
N PRO A 9 9.15 15.74 31.62
CA PRO A 9 10.48 15.87 31.04
C PRO A 9 10.54 15.08 29.73
N ALA A 10 11.07 15.70 28.67
CA ALA A 10 11.32 15.05 27.40
C ALA A 10 12.11 13.76 27.64
N SER A 11 11.59 12.64 27.19
CA SER A 11 12.32 11.37 27.20
C SER A 11 13.67 11.58 26.52
N PRO A 12 14.77 10.97 26.97
CA PRO A 12 16.06 11.09 26.31
C PRO A 12 15.90 10.69 24.85
N SER A 13 16.30 11.56 23.93
CA SER A 13 16.19 11.33 22.49
C SER A 13 16.88 10.00 22.16
N ALA A 14 16.30 9.22 21.23
CA ALA A 14 16.83 7.93 20.77
C ALA A 14 18.24 8.03 20.12
N THR A 15 18.81 9.22 20.00
CA THR A 15 20.19 9.49 19.55
C THR A 15 21.28 8.81 20.40
N SER A 16 20.94 8.20 21.54
CA SER A 16 21.89 7.45 22.37
C SER A 16 21.72 5.92 22.29
N ARG A 17 20.71 5.39 21.59
CA ARG A 17 20.52 3.94 21.43
C ARG A 17 20.91 3.50 20.03
N ASP A 18 21.58 2.34 19.95
CA ASP A 18 21.80 1.69 18.67
C ASP A 18 20.44 1.29 18.09
N LEU A 19 20.16 1.69 16.84
CA LEU A 19 18.94 1.32 16.12
C LEU A 19 18.76 -0.21 16.05
N ALA A 20 19.87 -0.96 16.06
CA ALA A 20 19.87 -2.40 16.07
C ALA A 20 19.18 -2.99 17.32
N ASP A 21 19.23 -2.29 18.46
CA ASP A 21 18.66 -2.74 19.73
C ASP A 21 17.15 -2.48 19.84
N LEU A 22 16.58 -1.65 18.95
CA LEU A 22 15.16 -1.30 18.97
C LEU A 22 14.25 -2.39 18.44
N VAL A 23 14.78 -3.36 17.70
CA VAL A 23 14.05 -4.51 17.17
C VAL A 23 14.72 -5.79 17.61
N ARG A 24 13.98 -6.62 18.32
CA ARG A 24 14.36 -7.98 18.76
C ARG A 24 13.51 -9.02 18.05
N ALA A 25 13.82 -10.29 18.23
CA ALA A 25 13.09 -11.39 17.60
C ALA A 25 11.61 -11.45 17.99
N ASP A 26 11.28 -10.96 19.21
CA ASP A 26 10.00 -11.11 19.86
C ASP A 26 9.31 -9.79 20.24
N ARG A 27 9.94 -8.63 19.96
CA ARG A 27 9.42 -7.32 20.38
C ARG A 27 10.04 -6.16 19.60
N ALA A 28 9.35 -5.02 19.60
CA ALA A 28 9.85 -3.75 19.07
C ALA A 28 9.72 -2.63 20.11
N HIS A 29 10.62 -1.67 20.07
CA HIS A 29 10.62 -0.54 21.01
C HIS A 29 9.64 0.54 20.53
N THR A 30 8.88 1.15 21.45
CA THR A 30 7.86 2.17 21.12
C THR A 30 8.43 3.44 20.46
N SER A 31 9.72 3.72 20.63
CA SER A 31 10.37 4.84 19.90
C SER A 31 10.28 4.72 18.38
N LEU A 32 10.09 3.51 17.84
CA LEU A 32 9.83 3.30 16.41
C LEU A 32 8.59 4.04 15.92
N TYR A 33 7.63 4.30 16.79
CA TYR A 33 6.39 5.01 16.46
C TYR A 33 6.43 6.48 16.87
N THR A 34 7.31 6.86 17.79
CA THR A 34 7.20 8.16 18.48
C THR A 34 8.40 9.09 18.30
N ASP A 35 9.56 8.57 17.88
CA ASP A 35 10.77 9.36 17.71
C ASP A 35 10.86 10.02 16.33
N PRO A 36 10.80 11.36 16.23
CA PRO A 36 10.92 12.07 14.96
C PRO A 36 12.25 11.83 14.24
N ALA A 37 13.35 11.62 14.99
CA ALA A 37 14.66 11.40 14.37
C ALA A 37 14.75 10.02 13.69
N ILE A 38 14.10 9.00 14.26
CA ILE A 38 13.95 7.69 13.60
C ILE A 38 13.11 7.86 12.34
N PHE A 39 11.98 8.55 12.42
CA PHE A 39 11.11 8.80 11.27
C PHE A 39 11.85 9.49 10.11
N GLU A 40 12.67 10.52 10.39
CA GLU A 40 13.46 11.17 9.34
C GLU A 40 14.44 10.19 8.67
N GLN A 41 15.11 9.35 9.45
CA GLN A 41 15.98 8.32 8.91
C GLN A 41 15.21 7.27 8.08
N GLU A 42 13.98 6.91 8.45
CA GLU A 42 13.12 6.04 7.66
C GLU A 42 12.83 6.63 6.28
N MET A 43 12.60 7.95 6.18
CA MET A 43 12.39 8.61 4.89
C MET A 43 13.61 8.49 3.98
N ASP A 44 14.80 8.61 4.54
CA ASP A 44 16.07 8.54 3.78
C ASP A 44 16.51 7.10 3.51
N ARG A 45 16.45 6.21 4.51
CA ARG A 45 17.01 4.85 4.41
C ARG A 45 16.02 3.82 3.86
N ILE A 46 14.73 4.01 4.07
CA ILE A 46 13.68 3.10 3.59
C ILE A 46 13.03 3.66 2.33
N PHE A 47 12.29 4.77 2.44
CA PHE A 47 11.48 5.26 1.33
C PHE A 47 12.30 5.78 0.15
N ALA A 48 13.49 6.32 0.37
CA ALA A 48 14.36 6.74 -0.73
C ALA A 48 15.17 5.57 -1.33
N ASN A 49 15.35 4.46 -0.62
CA ASN A 49 16.25 3.37 -1.02
C ASN A 49 15.54 2.04 -1.36
N CYS A 50 14.24 1.92 -1.13
CA CYS A 50 13.45 0.75 -1.53
C CYS A 50 12.66 1.00 -2.82
N TRP A 51 12.14 -0.07 -3.41
CA TRP A 51 11.08 0.02 -4.40
C TRP A 51 9.78 0.42 -3.71
N VAL A 52 9.25 1.58 -4.08
CA VAL A 52 8.00 2.15 -3.54
C VAL A 52 6.95 2.12 -4.64
N TRP A 53 5.78 1.55 -4.34
CA TRP A 53 4.66 1.57 -5.29
C TRP A 53 4.15 3.00 -5.49
N VAL A 54 3.89 3.39 -6.75
CA VAL A 54 3.46 4.74 -7.10
C VAL A 54 2.18 4.80 -7.94
N ALA A 55 1.91 3.77 -8.74
CA ALA A 55 0.71 3.72 -9.58
C ALA A 55 0.40 2.29 -10.06
N HIS A 56 -0.83 2.10 -10.56
CA HIS A 56 -1.16 1.01 -11.47
C HIS A 56 -1.18 1.54 -12.90
N VAL A 57 -0.76 0.73 -13.88
CA VAL A 57 -0.70 1.15 -15.31
C VAL A 57 -2.02 1.70 -15.84
N SER A 58 -3.16 1.25 -15.27
CA SER A 58 -4.48 1.75 -15.64
C SER A 58 -4.72 3.22 -15.30
N GLU A 59 -3.87 3.83 -14.49
CA GLU A 59 -3.99 5.24 -14.11
C GLU A 59 -3.24 6.18 -15.05
N VAL A 60 -2.34 5.61 -15.89
CA VAL A 60 -1.54 6.35 -16.88
C VAL A 60 -1.51 5.55 -18.19
N ARG A 61 -2.67 5.38 -18.84
CA ARG A 61 -2.86 4.49 -20.01
C ARG A 61 -2.28 5.05 -21.31
N GLU A 62 -2.60 6.30 -21.55
CA GLU A 62 -2.31 6.96 -22.81
C GLU A 62 -1.14 7.92 -22.69
N ALA A 63 -0.51 8.20 -23.82
CA ALA A 63 0.54 9.20 -23.86
C ALA A 63 0.07 10.55 -23.30
N GLY A 64 0.81 11.11 -22.37
CA GLY A 64 0.49 12.32 -21.64
C GLY A 64 -0.35 12.12 -20.38
N ASP A 65 -0.93 10.94 -20.15
CA ASP A 65 -1.61 10.67 -18.88
C ASP A 65 -0.60 10.74 -17.74
N TYR A 66 -0.99 11.40 -16.65
CA TYR A 66 -0.17 11.52 -15.46
C TYR A 66 -0.97 11.37 -14.17
N LYS A 67 -0.25 10.99 -13.11
CA LYS A 67 -0.73 10.92 -11.72
C LYS A 67 0.32 11.55 -10.80
N SER A 68 -0.09 12.52 -9.98
CA SER A 68 0.75 13.06 -8.90
C SER A 68 0.61 12.19 -7.66
N THR A 69 1.74 11.81 -7.07
CA THR A 69 1.81 10.98 -5.87
C THR A 69 3.09 11.28 -5.08
N TYR A 70 3.50 10.36 -4.20
CA TYR A 70 4.66 10.53 -3.34
C TYR A 70 5.50 9.25 -3.26
N VAL A 71 6.81 9.43 -3.08
CA VAL A 71 7.74 8.40 -2.61
C VAL A 71 8.20 8.87 -1.22
N GLY A 72 7.70 8.21 -0.16
CA GLY A 72 7.79 8.76 1.18
C GLY A 72 7.15 10.14 1.24
N ARG A 73 7.91 11.17 1.59
CA ARG A 73 7.46 12.57 1.57
C ARG A 73 7.79 13.34 0.28
N GLN A 74 8.54 12.71 -0.64
CA GLN A 74 8.96 13.37 -1.87
C GLN A 74 7.82 13.38 -2.91
N PRO A 75 7.35 14.55 -3.36
CA PRO A 75 6.32 14.63 -4.37
C PRO A 75 6.86 14.17 -5.73
N VAL A 76 6.15 13.29 -6.41
CA VAL A 76 6.51 12.78 -7.74
C VAL A 76 5.33 12.82 -8.70
N VAL A 77 5.63 12.84 -9.98
CA VAL A 77 4.66 12.70 -11.06
C VAL A 77 4.98 11.44 -11.84
N VAL A 78 4.03 10.51 -11.89
CA VAL A 78 4.05 9.35 -12.78
C VAL A 78 3.43 9.78 -14.10
N VAL A 79 4.10 9.55 -15.21
CA VAL A 79 3.62 10.01 -16.53
C VAL A 79 4.00 9.01 -17.63
N ARG A 80 3.10 8.78 -18.59
CA ARG A 80 3.39 7.99 -19.79
C ARG A 80 3.79 8.91 -20.93
N ASP A 81 4.95 8.65 -21.52
CA ASP A 81 5.42 9.42 -22.65
C ASP A 81 4.82 8.95 -24.00
N ARG A 82 5.16 9.65 -25.07
CA ARG A 82 4.68 9.33 -26.44
C ARG A 82 5.25 8.01 -27.00
N LYS A 83 6.31 7.47 -26.37
CA LYS A 83 6.91 6.16 -26.70
C LYS A 83 6.34 5.05 -25.84
N GLN A 84 5.26 5.33 -25.10
CA GLN A 84 4.59 4.42 -24.16
C GLN A 84 5.44 4.03 -22.93
N LYS A 85 6.56 4.71 -22.69
CA LYS A 85 7.37 4.51 -21.50
C LYS A 85 6.79 5.28 -20.33
N ILE A 86 6.75 4.66 -19.15
CA ILE A 86 6.39 5.31 -17.89
C ILE A 86 7.64 5.92 -17.27
N HIS A 87 7.53 7.18 -16.88
CA HIS A 87 8.52 7.92 -16.13
C HIS A 87 7.96 8.29 -14.78
N VAL A 88 8.81 8.33 -13.75
CA VAL A 88 8.51 8.91 -12.44
C VAL A 88 9.49 10.05 -12.21
N LEU A 89 8.97 11.26 -12.14
CA LEU A 89 9.75 12.49 -12.09
C LEU A 89 9.54 13.16 -10.73
N LEU A 90 10.61 13.61 -10.09
CA LEU A 90 10.49 14.46 -8.91
C LEU A 90 9.70 15.72 -9.27
N ASN A 91 8.59 15.96 -8.62
CA ASN A 91 7.69 17.09 -8.86
C ASN A 91 8.27 18.39 -8.27
N ARG A 92 9.44 18.79 -8.77
CA ARG A 92 10.21 19.92 -8.25
C ARG A 92 10.98 20.61 -9.35
N CYS A 93 10.56 21.82 -9.69
CA CYS A 93 11.22 22.67 -10.70
C CYS A 93 12.71 22.89 -10.36
N ARG A 94 13.56 22.74 -11.37
CA ARG A 94 15.02 22.89 -11.22
C ARG A 94 15.46 24.35 -11.00
N HIS A 95 14.57 25.32 -11.29
CA HIS A 95 14.88 26.74 -11.08
C HIS A 95 14.83 27.10 -9.59
N ARG A 96 13.63 27.12 -8.98
CA ARG A 96 13.44 27.58 -7.58
C ARG A 96 12.49 26.67 -6.80
N ALA A 97 12.55 25.37 -7.07
CA ALA A 97 11.93 24.29 -6.31
C ALA A 97 10.39 24.28 -6.24
N ALA A 98 9.67 25.14 -6.98
CA ALA A 98 8.21 25.05 -7.03
C ALA A 98 7.79 23.69 -7.62
N THR A 99 6.67 23.12 -7.14
CA THR A 99 6.04 21.96 -7.76
C THR A 99 5.58 22.33 -9.18
N VAL A 100 5.75 21.41 -10.12
CA VAL A 100 5.40 21.67 -11.53
C VAL A 100 4.00 21.17 -11.88
N CYS A 101 3.41 20.31 -11.03
CA CYS A 101 2.09 19.74 -11.20
C CYS A 101 1.39 19.60 -9.84
N GLU A 102 0.26 20.30 -9.67
CA GLU A 102 -0.58 20.23 -8.45
C GLU A 102 -1.81 19.33 -8.64
N GLU A 103 -2.22 19.10 -9.89
CA GLU A 103 -3.37 18.26 -10.17
C GLU A 103 -3.09 16.79 -9.85
N LYS A 104 -4.05 16.12 -9.25
CA LYS A 104 -3.91 14.69 -8.85
C LYS A 104 -3.69 13.76 -10.02
N LYS A 105 -4.37 14.02 -11.16
CA LYS A 105 -4.26 13.28 -12.40
C LYS A 105 -4.79 14.10 -13.56
N GLY A 106 -4.33 13.78 -14.75
CA GLY A 106 -4.78 14.44 -15.97
C GLY A 106 -4.03 13.96 -17.19
N ARG A 107 -4.10 14.76 -18.25
CA ARG A 107 -3.35 14.54 -19.50
C ARG A 107 -2.69 15.84 -19.95
N THR A 108 -1.42 15.77 -20.29
CA THR A 108 -0.65 16.93 -20.75
C THR A 108 0.38 16.52 -21.80
N ASN A 109 0.86 17.51 -22.56
CA ASN A 109 1.97 17.34 -23.50
C ASN A 109 3.33 17.77 -22.91
N SER A 110 3.29 18.55 -21.81
CA SER A 110 4.46 19.05 -21.10
C SER A 110 4.04 19.56 -19.73
N PHE A 111 4.97 19.62 -18.79
CA PHE A 111 4.76 20.25 -17.48
C PHE A 111 5.33 21.67 -17.53
N VAL A 112 4.54 22.66 -17.15
CA VAL A 112 4.97 24.07 -17.09
C VAL A 112 4.96 24.53 -15.64
N CYS A 113 6.12 24.96 -15.16
CA CYS A 113 6.23 25.46 -13.80
C CYS A 113 5.39 26.75 -13.64
N PRO A 114 4.46 26.79 -12.68
CA PRO A 114 3.56 27.92 -12.52
C PRO A 114 4.24 29.18 -12.01
N TYR A 115 5.51 29.06 -11.55
CA TYR A 115 6.23 30.20 -10.96
C TYR A 115 6.92 31.07 -12.02
N HIS A 116 7.74 30.47 -12.91
CA HIS A 116 8.50 31.24 -13.92
C HIS A 116 8.41 30.64 -15.33
N GLY A 117 7.44 29.78 -15.60
CA GLY A 117 7.18 29.24 -16.94
C GLY A 117 8.23 28.27 -17.49
N TRP A 118 9.16 27.76 -16.66
CA TRP A 118 10.06 26.70 -17.13
C TRP A 118 9.23 25.48 -17.52
N SER A 119 9.48 24.95 -18.73
CA SER A 119 8.69 23.85 -19.28
C SER A 119 9.52 22.59 -19.45
N TYR A 120 8.92 21.46 -19.11
CA TYR A 120 9.56 20.14 -19.11
C TYR A 120 8.78 19.17 -20.00
N GLY A 121 9.51 18.33 -20.72
CA GLY A 121 8.93 17.21 -21.46
C GLY A 121 8.35 16.14 -20.53
N LEU A 122 7.60 15.19 -21.11
CA LEU A 122 7.08 14.04 -20.37
C LEU A 122 8.20 13.11 -19.86
N ASP A 123 9.37 13.19 -20.46
CA ASP A 123 10.61 12.51 -20.07
C ASP A 123 11.42 13.27 -19.00
N GLY A 124 10.89 14.41 -18.53
CA GLY A 124 11.57 15.30 -17.57
C GLY A 124 12.57 16.28 -18.16
N SER A 125 12.94 16.19 -19.44
CA SER A 125 13.90 17.09 -20.09
C SER A 125 13.43 18.55 -20.06
N LEU A 126 14.31 19.50 -19.74
CA LEU A 126 14.00 20.93 -19.81
C LEU A 126 13.85 21.38 -21.27
N ARG A 127 12.66 21.79 -21.66
CA ARG A 127 12.31 22.18 -23.05
C ARG A 127 12.40 23.69 -23.28
N GLY A 128 11.84 24.46 -22.36
CA GLY A 128 11.74 25.91 -22.52
C GLY A 128 12.02 26.67 -21.22
N VAL A 129 12.65 27.82 -21.40
CA VAL A 129 12.92 28.80 -20.35
C VAL A 129 12.52 30.17 -20.93
N PRO A 130 11.63 30.93 -20.27
CA PRO A 130 11.32 32.28 -20.68
C PRO A 130 12.55 33.18 -20.59
N HIS A 131 12.73 34.05 -21.60
CA HIS A 131 13.86 35.01 -21.67
C HIS A 131 15.23 34.35 -21.47
N PRO A 132 15.57 33.29 -22.24
CA PRO A 132 16.80 32.53 -22.04
C PRO A 132 18.06 33.39 -22.25
N GLU A 133 17.98 34.45 -23.04
CA GLU A 133 19.06 35.41 -23.24
C GLU A 133 19.55 36.06 -21.96
N SER A 134 18.69 36.20 -20.94
CA SER A 134 19.06 36.76 -19.63
C SER A 134 20.01 35.86 -18.84
N TYR A 135 20.14 34.59 -19.21
CA TYR A 135 21.11 33.67 -18.59
C TYR A 135 22.46 33.65 -19.32
N GLY A 136 22.55 34.30 -20.47
CA GLY A 136 23.78 34.29 -21.30
C GLY A 136 24.18 32.88 -21.70
N GLN A 137 25.46 32.54 -21.50
CA GLN A 137 25.99 31.19 -21.71
C GLN A 137 25.93 30.29 -20.47
N CYS A 138 25.33 30.75 -19.35
CA CYS A 138 25.32 30.05 -18.06
C CYS A 138 24.21 28.99 -17.95
N LEU A 139 23.35 28.85 -18.95
CA LEU A 139 22.24 27.89 -18.91
C LEU A 139 22.35 26.83 -20.00
N ASP A 140 22.91 25.69 -19.67
CA ASP A 140 22.74 24.48 -20.48
C ASP A 140 21.47 23.74 -20.03
N LYS A 141 20.45 23.66 -20.89
CA LYS A 141 19.19 22.98 -20.60
C LYS A 141 19.39 21.48 -20.27
N GLY A 142 20.46 20.86 -20.78
CA GLY A 142 20.82 19.48 -20.52
C GLY A 142 21.13 19.18 -19.05
N GLU A 143 21.57 20.20 -18.30
CA GLU A 143 21.91 20.07 -16.89
C GLU A 143 20.72 20.21 -15.92
N TYR A 144 19.54 20.65 -16.43
CA TYR A 144 18.40 20.99 -15.60
C TYR A 144 17.12 20.17 -15.90
N PRO A 145 17.18 18.86 -16.22
CA PRO A 145 15.98 18.04 -16.29
C PRO A 145 15.34 17.89 -14.90
N LEU A 146 14.05 17.59 -14.83
CA LEU A 146 13.46 17.07 -13.60
C LEU A 146 14.20 15.77 -13.22
N LYS A 147 14.50 15.59 -11.94
CA LYS A 147 15.13 14.33 -11.49
C LYS A 147 14.19 13.17 -11.78
N SER A 148 14.66 12.23 -12.61
CA SER A 148 13.96 10.96 -12.87
C SER A 148 14.34 9.94 -11.79
N LEU A 149 13.35 9.15 -11.37
CA LEU A 149 13.57 7.98 -10.53
C LEU A 149 13.77 6.75 -11.43
N ARG A 150 14.43 5.72 -10.91
CA ARG A 150 14.41 4.40 -11.53
C ARG A 150 13.00 3.82 -11.40
N VAL A 151 12.47 3.24 -12.49
CA VAL A 151 11.10 2.74 -12.60
C VAL A 151 11.12 1.34 -13.15
N GLU A 152 10.41 0.44 -12.50
CA GLU A 152 10.13 -0.90 -13.01
C GLU A 152 8.66 -1.26 -12.76
N GLU A 153 8.16 -2.21 -13.54
CA GLU A 153 6.77 -2.66 -13.51
C GLU A 153 6.71 -4.18 -13.31
N TYR A 154 5.79 -4.63 -12.46
CA TYR A 154 5.42 -6.02 -12.35
C TYR A 154 3.90 -6.17 -12.24
N ALA A 155 3.30 -7.03 -13.05
CA ALA A 155 1.86 -7.32 -13.04
C ALA A 155 0.97 -6.05 -13.09
N GLY A 156 1.37 -5.01 -13.85
CA GLY A 156 0.67 -3.74 -13.96
C GLY A 156 0.89 -2.78 -12.79
N MET A 157 1.65 -3.17 -11.78
CA MET A 157 2.02 -2.34 -10.64
C MET A 157 3.35 -1.62 -10.93
N VAL A 158 3.35 -0.29 -10.83
CA VAL A 158 4.50 0.58 -11.11
C VAL A 158 5.19 0.93 -9.81
N PHE A 159 6.47 0.62 -9.73
CA PHE A 159 7.34 0.94 -8.59
C PHE A 159 8.44 1.91 -9.01
N ALA A 160 8.86 2.75 -8.08
CA ALA A 160 9.94 3.69 -8.28
C ALA A 160 10.87 3.77 -7.07
N THR A 161 12.12 4.13 -7.32
CA THR A 161 13.13 4.33 -6.28
C THR A 161 14.09 5.45 -6.67
N PHE A 162 14.64 6.16 -5.68
CA PHE A 162 15.72 7.13 -5.89
C PHE A 162 17.10 6.46 -5.99
N ARG A 163 17.20 5.20 -5.57
CA ARG A 163 18.43 4.43 -5.59
C ARG A 163 18.66 3.79 -6.96
N GLU A 164 19.76 4.13 -7.62
CA GLU A 164 20.07 3.64 -8.96
C GLU A 164 20.63 2.21 -8.96
N ASP A 165 21.37 1.85 -7.91
CA ASP A 165 22.10 0.56 -7.75
C ASP A 165 21.33 -0.50 -6.94
N ILE A 166 20.02 -0.30 -6.70
CA ILE A 166 19.18 -1.33 -6.08
C ILE A 166 19.01 -2.54 -7.01
N GLU A 167 18.82 -3.73 -6.45
CA GLU A 167 18.50 -4.94 -7.21
C GLU A 167 17.26 -4.73 -8.10
N PRO A 168 17.10 -5.49 -9.20
CA PRO A 168 15.88 -5.45 -10.02
C PRO A 168 14.62 -5.67 -9.19
N LEU A 169 13.51 -5.02 -9.58
CA LEU A 169 12.22 -5.15 -8.88
C LEU A 169 11.79 -6.63 -8.72
N ALA A 170 12.01 -7.45 -9.75
CA ALA A 170 11.65 -8.87 -9.72
C ALA A 170 12.41 -9.67 -8.64
N ASP A 171 13.65 -9.29 -8.35
CA ASP A 171 14.47 -9.90 -7.30
C ASP A 171 14.06 -9.37 -5.92
N TRP A 172 13.79 -8.06 -5.82
CA TRP A 172 13.24 -7.44 -4.61
C TRP A 172 11.91 -8.07 -4.17
N LEU A 173 10.99 -8.29 -5.12
CA LEU A 173 9.69 -8.90 -4.87
C LEU A 173 9.81 -10.38 -4.47
N GLY A 174 10.79 -11.11 -5.00
CA GLY A 174 11.04 -12.52 -4.66
C GLY A 174 9.76 -13.37 -4.74
N PRO A 175 9.45 -14.15 -3.68
CA PRO A 175 8.24 -15.00 -3.62
C PRO A 175 6.92 -14.22 -3.66
N ALA A 176 6.91 -12.94 -3.31
CA ALA A 176 5.69 -12.12 -3.37
C ALA A 176 5.09 -12.03 -4.78
N LYS A 177 5.88 -12.25 -5.84
CA LYS A 177 5.40 -12.29 -7.23
C LYS A 177 4.25 -13.27 -7.44
N LYS A 178 4.37 -14.48 -6.89
CA LYS A 178 3.30 -15.50 -6.95
C LYS A 178 1.96 -14.96 -6.43
N TRP A 179 2.01 -14.26 -5.30
CA TRP A 179 0.83 -13.68 -4.68
C TRP A 179 0.28 -12.46 -5.44
N MET A 180 1.17 -11.67 -6.07
CA MET A 180 0.76 -10.61 -6.98
C MET A 180 0.02 -11.17 -8.19
N ASP A 181 0.53 -12.23 -8.80
CA ASP A 181 -0.12 -12.87 -9.96
C ASP A 181 -1.49 -13.44 -9.58
N LEU A 182 -1.61 -14.08 -8.40
CA LEU A 182 -2.89 -14.54 -7.87
C LEU A 182 -3.87 -13.38 -7.62
N PHE A 183 -3.37 -12.25 -7.08
CA PHE A 183 -4.20 -11.08 -6.87
C PHE A 183 -4.73 -10.49 -8.18
N MET A 184 -3.94 -10.48 -9.26
CA MET A 184 -4.37 -9.97 -10.56
C MET A 184 -5.50 -10.80 -11.19
N LYS A 185 -5.65 -12.10 -10.84
CA LYS A 185 -6.78 -12.92 -11.24
C LYS A 185 -8.13 -12.37 -10.73
N GLN A 186 -8.13 -11.47 -9.73
CA GLN A 186 -9.34 -10.78 -9.26
C GLN A 186 -10.05 -9.93 -10.34
N GLY A 187 -9.48 -9.83 -11.53
CA GLY A 187 -10.17 -9.35 -12.72
C GLY A 187 -11.28 -10.28 -13.24
N GLY A 188 -11.37 -11.54 -12.75
CA GLY A 188 -12.42 -12.48 -13.21
C GLY A 188 -12.35 -12.79 -14.70
N GLY A 189 -11.14 -12.83 -15.28
CA GLY A 189 -10.89 -12.98 -16.72
C GLY A 189 -10.84 -11.66 -17.50
N TYR A 190 -10.98 -10.52 -16.83
CA TYR A 190 -10.77 -9.18 -17.39
C TYR A 190 -9.52 -8.54 -16.79
N PRO A 191 -8.84 -7.61 -17.49
CA PRO A 191 -7.81 -6.80 -16.86
C PRO A 191 -8.39 -6.02 -15.67
N ILE A 192 -7.60 -5.79 -14.65
CA ILE A 192 -8.01 -4.90 -13.56
C ILE A 192 -7.70 -3.46 -13.88
N LYS A 193 -8.50 -2.54 -13.32
CA LYS A 193 -8.21 -1.11 -13.32
C LYS A 193 -8.53 -0.49 -11.97
N VAL A 194 -7.81 0.55 -11.62
CA VAL A 194 -8.18 1.44 -10.52
C VAL A 194 -9.39 2.26 -10.93
N ALA A 195 -10.50 2.08 -10.22
CA ALA A 195 -11.75 2.79 -10.50
C ALA A 195 -11.81 4.16 -9.82
N GLY A 196 -11.17 4.28 -8.67
CA GLY A 196 -11.11 5.48 -7.85
C GLY A 196 -10.38 5.20 -6.55
N GLU A 197 -10.25 6.23 -5.73
CA GLU A 197 -9.59 6.10 -4.44
C GLU A 197 -10.28 6.93 -3.36
N HIS A 198 -10.32 6.40 -2.14
CA HIS A 198 -10.57 7.16 -0.92
C HIS A 198 -9.23 7.52 -0.30
N ARG A 199 -9.13 8.74 0.21
CA ARG A 199 -7.96 9.21 0.96
C ARG A 199 -8.43 9.73 2.30
N PHE A 200 -7.79 9.25 3.35
CA PHE A 200 -8.03 9.70 4.71
C PHE A 200 -6.72 9.69 5.48
N ARG A 201 -6.70 10.33 6.64
CA ARG A 201 -5.54 10.40 7.52
C ARG A 201 -5.92 9.91 8.89
N PHE A 202 -4.97 9.27 9.55
CA PHE A 202 -5.08 8.99 10.96
C PHE A 202 -3.86 9.54 11.72
N PRO A 203 -4.04 9.96 12.99
CA PRO A 203 -2.97 10.49 13.80
C PRO A 203 -2.11 9.34 14.38
N GLY A 204 -1.24 8.78 13.55
CA GLY A 204 -0.36 7.68 13.94
C GLY A 204 0.73 7.39 12.91
N ASN A 205 1.72 6.62 13.36
CA ASN A 205 2.87 6.23 12.58
C ASN A 205 2.50 5.23 11.48
N TRP A 206 3.14 5.30 10.33
CA TRP A 206 2.86 4.47 9.16
C TRP A 206 2.99 2.97 9.41
N LYS A 207 3.87 2.55 10.34
CA LYS A 207 4.08 1.14 10.68
C LYS A 207 2.85 0.50 11.34
N ILE A 208 2.05 1.26 12.08
CA ILE A 208 0.84 0.75 12.77
C ILE A 208 -0.14 0.17 11.76
N GLN A 209 -0.35 0.86 10.62
CA GLN A 209 -1.24 0.34 9.59
C GLN A 209 -0.62 -0.84 8.82
N LEU A 210 0.69 -0.82 8.59
CA LEU A 210 1.41 -1.94 7.97
C LEU A 210 1.23 -3.23 8.79
N GLU A 211 1.31 -3.14 10.12
CA GLU A 211 1.07 -4.24 11.06
C GLU A 211 -0.38 -4.74 10.97
N ASN A 212 -1.36 -3.83 11.00
CA ASN A 212 -2.78 -4.18 10.97
C ASN A 212 -3.15 -5.03 9.74
N THR A 213 -2.54 -4.79 8.59
CA THR A 213 -2.85 -5.56 7.38
C THR A 213 -2.39 -7.02 7.46
N THR A 214 -1.42 -7.34 8.30
CA THR A 214 -0.93 -8.72 8.54
C THR A 214 -1.46 -9.34 9.83
N ASP A 215 -2.41 -8.68 10.48
CA ASP A 215 -2.95 -9.08 11.77
C ASP A 215 -4.35 -9.70 11.63
N GLY A 216 -4.45 -11.03 11.70
CA GLY A 216 -5.73 -11.73 11.80
C GLY A 216 -6.31 -11.76 13.21
N TYR A 217 -5.50 -11.43 14.24
CA TYR A 217 -5.89 -11.56 15.63
C TYR A 217 -6.86 -10.48 16.12
N HIS A 218 -6.76 -9.24 15.59
CA HIS A 218 -7.64 -8.14 15.99
C HIS A 218 -9.07 -8.31 15.47
N PHE A 219 -9.26 -9.05 14.36
CA PHE A 219 -10.49 -9.06 13.59
C PHE A 219 -11.76 -9.38 14.42
N PRO A 220 -11.83 -10.43 15.24
CA PRO A 220 -13.03 -10.77 16.00
C PRO A 220 -13.38 -9.76 17.12
N VAL A 221 -12.42 -8.94 17.53
CA VAL A 221 -12.60 -7.94 18.59
C VAL A 221 -12.94 -6.58 18.00
N VAL A 222 -12.11 -6.10 17.09
CA VAL A 222 -12.25 -4.76 16.48
C VAL A 222 -13.48 -4.70 15.57
N HIS A 223 -13.74 -5.76 14.77
CA HIS A 223 -14.86 -5.79 13.82
C HIS A 223 -16.07 -6.59 14.33
N LYS A 224 -16.28 -6.63 15.64
CA LYS A 224 -17.43 -7.33 16.24
C LYS A 224 -18.77 -6.83 15.71
N SER A 225 -18.92 -5.53 15.46
CA SER A 225 -20.13 -4.96 14.90
C SER A 225 -20.44 -5.47 13.49
N PHE A 226 -19.40 -5.61 12.66
CA PHE A 226 -19.52 -6.23 11.34
C PHE A 226 -19.91 -7.70 11.44
N LEU A 227 -19.21 -8.48 12.25
CA LEU A 227 -19.51 -9.91 12.42
C LEU A 227 -20.95 -10.15 12.90
N SER A 228 -21.48 -9.29 13.77
CA SER A 228 -22.89 -9.40 14.21
C SER A 228 -23.91 -9.02 13.11
N SER A 229 -23.49 -8.44 12.00
CA SER A 229 -24.34 -8.06 10.86
C SER A 229 -24.40 -9.07 9.72
N VAL A 230 -23.52 -10.09 9.74
CA VAL A 230 -23.47 -11.13 8.71
C VAL A 230 -24.22 -12.39 9.15
N ASP A 231 -24.55 -13.27 8.19
CA ASP A 231 -25.14 -14.57 8.48
C ASP A 231 -24.12 -15.53 9.12
N GLU A 232 -24.61 -16.55 9.83
CA GLU A 232 -23.80 -17.51 10.57
C GLU A 232 -22.77 -18.25 9.70
N GLN A 233 -23.08 -18.51 8.42
CA GLN A 233 -22.15 -19.15 7.49
C GLN A 233 -20.99 -18.21 7.16
N THR A 234 -21.29 -16.95 6.90
CA THR A 234 -20.29 -15.92 6.65
C THR A 234 -19.43 -15.66 7.90
N GLU A 235 -20.05 -15.60 9.10
CA GLU A 235 -19.34 -15.43 10.37
C GLU A 235 -18.33 -16.57 10.59
N ARG A 236 -18.72 -17.82 10.36
CA ARG A 236 -17.82 -18.98 10.45
C ARG A 236 -16.67 -18.91 9.45
N MET A 237 -16.93 -18.47 8.22
CA MET A 237 -15.88 -18.28 7.21
C MET A 237 -14.88 -17.20 7.57
N LEU A 238 -15.32 -16.20 8.35
CA LEU A 238 -14.51 -15.09 8.83
C LEU A 238 -13.87 -15.33 10.20
N ASP A 239 -13.95 -16.54 10.75
CA ASP A 239 -13.20 -16.92 11.96
C ASP A 239 -11.72 -17.14 11.62
N PHE A 240 -11.02 -16.03 11.40
CA PHE A 240 -9.61 -16.06 11.03
C PHE A 240 -8.69 -16.56 12.15
N VAL A 241 -9.14 -16.57 13.41
CA VAL A 241 -8.32 -17.01 14.54
C VAL A 241 -8.24 -18.53 14.64
N ASN A 242 -9.37 -19.22 14.40
CA ASN A 242 -9.47 -20.68 14.49
C ASN A 242 -9.50 -21.37 13.11
N GLY A 243 -9.51 -20.61 12.05
CA GLY A 243 -9.57 -21.11 10.68
C GLY A 243 -8.24 -21.71 10.20
N PRO A 244 -8.25 -22.35 9.01
CA PRO A 244 -7.08 -23.02 8.42
C PRO A 244 -6.08 -22.07 7.76
N GLY A 245 -6.25 -20.75 7.93
CA GLY A 245 -5.38 -19.73 7.34
C GLY A 245 -3.97 -19.72 7.94
N PHE A 246 -3.10 -18.96 7.33
CA PHE A 246 -1.71 -18.81 7.78
C PHE A 246 -1.18 -17.42 7.41
N VAL A 247 -0.07 -17.03 8.03
CA VAL A 247 0.72 -15.85 7.66
C VAL A 247 2.12 -16.29 7.32
N GLU A 248 2.69 -15.75 6.24
CA GLU A 248 4.02 -16.13 5.75
C GLU A 248 4.89 -14.90 5.47
N ASP A 249 6.14 -14.97 5.90
CA ASP A 249 7.23 -14.05 5.54
C ASP A 249 7.75 -14.43 4.15
N LEU A 250 7.72 -13.51 3.21
CA LEU A 250 8.14 -13.70 1.82
C LEU A 250 9.52 -13.07 1.52
N GLY A 251 10.25 -12.67 2.56
CA GLY A 251 11.50 -11.94 2.44
C GLY A 251 11.33 -10.44 2.15
N ASN A 252 12.42 -9.69 2.30
CA ASN A 252 12.48 -8.24 2.08
C ASN A 252 11.38 -7.43 2.80
N GLY A 253 10.82 -7.96 3.89
CA GLY A 253 9.72 -7.36 4.65
C GLY A 253 8.34 -7.54 4.01
N HIS A 254 8.25 -8.28 2.90
CA HIS A 254 6.98 -8.68 2.30
C HIS A 254 6.36 -9.81 3.09
N SER A 255 5.04 -9.85 3.12
CA SER A 255 4.31 -10.94 3.79
C SER A 255 2.95 -11.14 3.17
N VAL A 256 2.42 -12.36 3.32
CA VAL A 256 1.04 -12.67 2.99
C VAL A 256 0.33 -13.21 4.20
N MET A 257 -0.89 -12.77 4.41
CA MET A 257 -1.83 -13.37 5.35
C MET A 257 -2.97 -14.00 4.57
N VAL A 258 -3.01 -15.32 4.55
CA VAL A 258 -4.09 -16.09 3.93
C VAL A 258 -5.18 -16.31 4.99
N MET A 259 -6.33 -15.71 4.77
CA MET A 259 -7.47 -15.77 5.67
C MET A 259 -8.40 -16.92 5.29
N ILE A 260 -8.64 -17.10 4.00
CA ILE A 260 -9.59 -18.08 3.44
C ILE A 260 -8.86 -18.83 2.32
N PRO A 261 -8.20 -19.96 2.65
CA PRO A 261 -7.38 -20.72 1.68
C PRO A 261 -8.15 -21.13 0.40
N GLU A 262 -9.43 -21.44 0.51
CA GLU A 262 -10.28 -21.84 -0.61
C GLU A 262 -10.54 -20.70 -1.62
N LEU A 263 -10.23 -19.46 -1.25
CA LEU A 263 -10.40 -18.28 -2.11
C LEU A 263 -9.08 -17.72 -2.65
N VAL A 264 -7.95 -18.37 -2.40
CA VAL A 264 -6.62 -17.88 -2.80
C VAL A 264 -6.49 -17.84 -4.32
N ASP A 265 -6.71 -18.96 -4.99
CA ASP A 265 -6.74 -18.98 -6.45
C ASP A 265 -8.18 -18.88 -6.96
N LEU A 266 -8.43 -17.88 -7.79
CA LEU A 266 -9.74 -17.66 -8.39
C LEU A 266 -10.20 -18.85 -9.24
N GLU A 267 -9.27 -19.56 -9.84
CA GLU A 267 -9.56 -20.72 -10.72
C GLU A 267 -9.81 -22.01 -9.93
N ASP A 268 -9.44 -22.08 -8.67
CA ASP A 268 -9.73 -23.22 -7.81
C ASP A 268 -11.21 -23.26 -7.43
N ASN A 269 -11.77 -24.47 -7.34
CA ASN A 269 -13.16 -24.70 -6.88
C ASN A 269 -14.22 -23.89 -7.65
N LEU A 270 -14.01 -23.60 -8.94
CA LEU A 270 -15.03 -22.94 -9.78
C LEU A 270 -16.34 -23.72 -9.86
N ASP A 271 -16.33 -25.04 -9.57
CA ASP A 271 -17.55 -25.88 -9.52
C ASP A 271 -18.37 -25.65 -8.25
N ALA A 272 -17.84 -24.97 -7.26
CA ALA A 272 -18.60 -24.64 -6.05
C ALA A 272 -19.87 -23.82 -6.40
N PRO A 273 -20.98 -24.05 -5.69
CA PRO A 273 -22.22 -23.32 -5.95
C PRO A 273 -22.03 -21.80 -5.72
N VAL A 274 -22.75 -21.01 -6.52
CA VAL A 274 -22.81 -19.56 -6.33
C VAL A 274 -23.37 -19.25 -4.94
N PRO A 275 -22.67 -18.47 -4.09
CA PRO A 275 -23.21 -18.07 -2.79
C PRO A 275 -24.55 -17.35 -2.92
N ALA A 276 -25.48 -17.61 -2.00
CA ALA A 276 -26.83 -17.04 -2.04
C ALA A 276 -26.85 -15.50 -2.17
N ARG A 277 -25.93 -14.82 -1.50
CA ARG A 277 -25.75 -13.37 -1.57
C ARG A 277 -25.43 -12.83 -2.99
N PHE A 278 -24.97 -13.68 -3.89
CA PHE A 278 -24.65 -13.32 -5.27
C PHE A 278 -25.62 -13.93 -6.30
N ALA A 279 -26.74 -14.55 -5.86
CA ALA A 279 -27.70 -15.21 -6.76
C ALA A 279 -28.27 -14.24 -7.81
N GLU A 280 -28.66 -13.02 -7.39
CA GLU A 280 -29.18 -12.00 -8.32
C GLU A 280 -28.14 -11.57 -9.35
N LEU A 281 -26.88 -11.35 -8.91
CA LEU A 281 -25.78 -11.04 -9.81
C LEU A 281 -25.56 -12.17 -10.83
N ALA A 282 -25.53 -13.41 -10.38
CA ALA A 282 -25.35 -14.57 -11.27
C ALA A 282 -26.46 -14.66 -12.32
N GLU A 283 -27.70 -14.39 -11.92
CA GLU A 283 -28.84 -14.39 -12.86
C GLU A 283 -28.78 -13.24 -13.88
N GLU A 284 -28.33 -12.03 -13.44
CA GLU A 284 -28.07 -10.90 -14.35
C GLU A 284 -27.00 -11.25 -15.38
N LEU A 285 -25.89 -11.86 -14.94
CA LEU A 285 -24.81 -12.31 -15.83
C LEU A 285 -25.27 -13.39 -16.85
N ARG A 286 -26.11 -14.32 -16.43
CA ARG A 286 -26.69 -15.30 -17.34
C ARG A 286 -27.58 -14.65 -18.41
N LYS A 287 -28.40 -13.66 -18.03
CA LYS A 287 -29.21 -12.87 -18.97
C LYS A 287 -28.37 -12.06 -19.94
N GLU A 288 -27.16 -11.62 -19.54
CA GLU A 288 -26.18 -10.99 -20.42
C GLU A 288 -25.51 -11.99 -21.38
N GLY A 289 -25.80 -13.30 -21.28
CA GLY A 289 -25.31 -14.36 -22.19
C GLY A 289 -23.97 -14.97 -21.78
N HIS A 290 -23.54 -14.78 -20.53
CA HIS A 290 -22.35 -15.44 -20.01
C HIS A 290 -22.62 -16.91 -19.69
N ASP A 291 -21.70 -17.81 -20.07
CA ASP A 291 -21.74 -19.21 -19.69
C ASP A 291 -21.51 -19.40 -18.18
N GLU A 292 -21.87 -20.58 -17.67
CA GLU A 292 -21.84 -20.83 -16.22
C GLU A 292 -20.42 -20.75 -15.62
N ALA A 293 -19.38 -21.16 -16.33
CA ALA A 293 -17.99 -21.06 -15.87
C ALA A 293 -17.57 -19.61 -15.72
N LYS A 294 -17.94 -18.77 -16.69
CA LYS A 294 -17.65 -17.32 -16.65
C LYS A 294 -18.46 -16.62 -15.57
N VAL A 295 -19.74 -16.99 -15.39
CA VAL A 295 -20.57 -16.47 -14.29
C VAL A 295 -19.90 -16.73 -12.94
N ARG A 296 -19.52 -17.99 -12.68
CA ARG A 296 -18.86 -18.37 -11.42
C ARG A 296 -17.55 -17.64 -11.20
N ARG A 297 -16.70 -17.53 -12.23
CA ARG A 297 -15.44 -16.79 -12.17
C ARG A 297 -15.65 -15.31 -11.81
N ILE A 298 -16.61 -14.64 -12.46
CA ILE A 298 -16.93 -13.25 -12.20
C ILE A 298 -17.47 -13.06 -10.78
N VAL A 299 -18.42 -13.89 -10.36
CA VAL A 299 -19.01 -13.82 -9.01
C VAL A 299 -17.95 -14.03 -7.94
N ARG A 300 -17.05 -15.00 -8.12
CA ARG A 300 -15.95 -15.24 -7.19
C ARG A 300 -14.99 -14.06 -7.12
N ALA A 301 -14.64 -13.48 -8.27
CA ALA A 301 -13.82 -12.29 -8.34
C ALA A 301 -14.46 -11.08 -7.64
N VAL A 302 -15.79 -10.95 -7.66
CA VAL A 302 -16.52 -9.91 -6.91
C VAL A 302 -16.32 -10.07 -5.40
N GLY A 303 -16.25 -11.30 -4.89
CA GLY A 303 -16.01 -11.58 -3.47
C GLY A 303 -14.62 -11.14 -2.97
N GLY A 304 -13.66 -10.95 -3.87
CA GLY A 304 -12.30 -10.56 -3.55
C GLY A 304 -11.37 -11.76 -3.26
N SER A 305 -10.08 -11.44 -3.00
CA SER A 305 -9.07 -12.43 -2.63
C SER A 305 -9.27 -12.96 -1.20
N GLY A 306 -8.90 -14.20 -0.96
CA GLY A 306 -8.89 -14.80 0.38
C GLY A 306 -7.65 -14.44 1.20
N PHE A 307 -6.87 -13.45 0.78
CA PHE A 307 -5.61 -13.07 1.41
C PHE A 307 -5.35 -11.56 1.35
N ASN A 308 -4.49 -11.11 2.26
CA ASN A 308 -3.83 -9.81 2.22
C ASN A 308 -2.35 -10.01 1.88
N LEU A 309 -1.85 -9.34 0.85
CA LEU A 309 -0.45 -9.32 0.47
C LEU A 309 0.14 -7.96 0.83
N ASN A 310 1.12 -7.93 1.72
CA ASN A 310 1.89 -6.74 2.04
C ASN A 310 3.19 -6.71 1.25
N LEU A 311 3.41 -5.63 0.52
CA LEU A 311 4.66 -5.33 -0.16
C LEU A 311 5.31 -4.13 0.54
N PHE A 312 6.34 -4.41 1.31
CA PHE A 312 7.10 -3.38 2.02
C PHE A 312 7.71 -2.37 1.03
N PRO A 313 7.71 -1.03 1.30
CA PRO A 313 7.25 -0.44 2.56
C PRO A 313 5.81 0.11 2.52
N ASN A 314 5.12 0.20 1.37
CA ASN A 314 4.01 1.13 1.29
C ASN A 314 2.70 0.61 0.68
N ILE A 315 2.59 -0.64 0.30
CA ILE A 315 1.36 -1.12 -0.32
C ILE A 315 0.93 -2.49 0.20
N ALA A 316 -0.38 -2.64 0.38
CA ALA A 316 -1.02 -3.94 0.53
C ALA A 316 -2.06 -4.16 -0.56
N CYS A 317 -2.13 -5.40 -1.07
CA CYS A 317 -3.18 -5.89 -1.95
C CYS A 317 -4.17 -6.68 -1.09
N SER A 318 -5.40 -6.23 -0.97
CA SER A 318 -6.39 -6.81 -0.09
C SER A 318 -7.74 -6.89 -0.78
N MET A 319 -8.46 -7.99 -0.63
CA MET A 319 -9.78 -8.20 -1.24
C MET A 319 -9.81 -7.79 -2.73
N ALA A 320 -10.28 -6.58 -3.04
CA ALA A 320 -10.34 -6.02 -4.39
C ALA A 320 -9.90 -4.54 -4.42
N PHE A 321 -8.86 -4.20 -3.67
CA PHE A 321 -8.29 -2.84 -3.63
C PHE A 321 -6.81 -2.86 -3.25
N PHE A 322 -6.14 -1.77 -3.56
CA PHE A 322 -4.80 -1.48 -3.06
C PHE A 322 -4.92 -0.53 -1.87
N ARG A 323 -4.27 -0.86 -0.77
CA ARG A 323 -4.10 0.03 0.38
C ARG A 323 -2.69 0.59 0.34
N VAL A 324 -2.57 1.89 0.16
CA VAL A 324 -1.28 2.57 -0.01
C VAL A 324 -1.03 3.48 1.18
N LEU A 325 0.16 3.36 1.75
CA LEU A 325 0.62 4.15 2.88
C LEU A 325 1.46 5.32 2.38
N ARG A 326 1.16 6.51 2.87
CA ARG A 326 1.98 7.70 2.74
C ARG A 326 2.33 8.25 4.12
N PRO A 327 3.59 8.12 4.59
CA PRO A 327 4.02 8.76 5.82
C PRO A 327 4.02 10.28 5.62
N VAL A 328 3.36 11.00 6.53
CA VAL A 328 3.32 12.47 6.53
C VAL A 328 4.25 13.02 7.60
N SER A 329 4.13 12.49 8.80
CA SER A 329 5.00 12.77 9.93
C SER A 329 5.10 11.54 10.84
N VAL A 330 5.87 11.62 11.89
CA VAL A 330 5.96 10.55 12.91
C VAL A 330 4.60 10.21 13.52
N ASN A 331 3.68 11.19 13.57
CA ASN A 331 2.36 11.09 14.18
C ASN A 331 1.21 11.23 13.17
N GLU A 332 1.47 11.13 11.88
CA GLU A 332 0.42 11.26 10.86
C GLU A 332 0.74 10.41 9.64
N THR A 333 -0.22 9.59 9.24
CA THR A 333 -0.16 8.78 8.02
C THR A 333 -1.40 9.01 7.17
N GLU A 334 -1.21 9.19 5.87
CA GLU A 334 -2.29 9.24 4.89
C GLU A 334 -2.44 7.86 4.24
N ILE A 335 -3.67 7.37 4.18
CA ILE A 335 -4.03 6.09 3.58
C ILE A 335 -4.80 6.35 2.30
N HIS A 336 -4.43 5.62 1.23
CA HIS A 336 -5.20 5.60 -0.01
C HIS A 336 -5.78 4.20 -0.21
N HIS A 337 -7.09 4.07 -0.25
CA HIS A 337 -7.78 2.86 -0.70
C HIS A 337 -8.13 3.03 -2.18
N ALA A 338 -7.34 2.41 -3.05
CA ALA A 338 -7.53 2.44 -4.49
C ALA A 338 -8.30 1.20 -4.93
N VAL A 339 -9.61 1.36 -5.15
CA VAL A 339 -10.51 0.25 -5.51
C VAL A 339 -10.24 -0.21 -6.92
N ILE A 340 -10.16 -1.52 -7.13
CA ILE A 340 -10.00 -2.12 -8.45
C ILE A 340 -11.33 -2.67 -8.98
N THR A 341 -11.54 -2.54 -10.29
CA THR A 341 -12.66 -3.09 -11.03
C THR A 341 -12.19 -3.88 -12.24
N MET A 342 -13.08 -4.64 -12.84
CA MET A 342 -12.87 -5.38 -14.09
C MET A 342 -12.95 -4.38 -15.25
N ASP A 343 -11.86 -4.19 -15.98
CA ASP A 343 -11.83 -3.29 -17.13
C ASP A 343 -12.53 -3.90 -18.34
N GLY A 344 -13.59 -3.26 -18.82
CA GLY A 344 -14.47 -3.83 -19.84
C GLY A 344 -15.36 -4.99 -19.35
N GLY A 345 -15.33 -5.29 -18.04
CA GLY A 345 -16.17 -6.33 -17.44
C GLY A 345 -17.62 -5.86 -17.18
N PRO A 346 -18.51 -6.79 -16.76
CA PRO A 346 -19.93 -6.51 -16.54
C PRO A 346 -20.17 -5.39 -15.55
N ALA A 347 -21.06 -4.47 -15.90
CA ALA A 347 -21.37 -3.31 -15.04
C ALA A 347 -21.96 -3.74 -13.69
N ALA A 348 -22.78 -4.79 -13.67
CA ALA A 348 -23.38 -5.34 -12.46
C ALA A 348 -22.30 -5.87 -11.48
N ALA A 349 -21.32 -6.64 -12.00
CA ALA A 349 -20.22 -7.16 -11.21
C ALA A 349 -19.37 -6.02 -10.60
N ASN A 350 -19.07 -5.01 -11.40
CA ASN A 350 -18.33 -3.84 -10.92
C ASN A 350 -19.10 -3.05 -9.87
N ARG A 351 -20.44 -2.87 -10.03
CA ARG A 351 -21.29 -2.23 -9.00
C ARG A 351 -21.29 -3.06 -7.70
N ALA A 352 -21.44 -4.37 -7.80
CA ALA A 352 -21.42 -5.27 -6.64
C ALA A 352 -20.08 -5.18 -5.88
N ARG A 353 -18.96 -5.19 -6.60
CA ARG A 353 -17.61 -5.02 -6.02
C ARG A 353 -17.45 -3.68 -5.29
N LEU A 354 -17.86 -2.59 -5.91
CA LEU A 354 -17.79 -1.27 -5.27
C LEU A 354 -18.65 -1.20 -4.01
N ARG A 355 -19.87 -1.79 -4.03
CA ARG A 355 -20.72 -1.85 -2.82
C ARG A 355 -20.08 -2.65 -1.69
N LEU A 356 -19.47 -3.80 -2.00
CA LEU A 356 -18.76 -4.59 -0.98
C LEU A 356 -17.57 -3.82 -0.40
N HIS A 357 -16.82 -3.13 -1.24
CA HIS A 357 -15.74 -2.27 -0.78
C HIS A 357 -16.22 -1.15 0.14
N GLU A 358 -17.25 -0.39 -0.28
CA GLU A 358 -17.83 0.69 0.53
C GLU A 358 -18.39 0.18 1.85
N HIS A 359 -19.01 -1.00 1.84
CA HIS A 359 -19.63 -1.57 3.04
C HIS A 359 -18.62 -1.88 4.15
N PHE A 360 -17.41 -2.32 3.80
CA PHE A 360 -16.39 -2.68 4.81
C PHE A 360 -15.21 -1.70 4.81
N GLN A 361 -14.62 -1.43 3.66
CA GLN A 361 -13.37 -0.66 3.53
C GLN A 361 -13.58 0.82 3.21
N GLY A 362 -14.81 1.24 2.92
CA GLY A 362 -15.13 2.65 2.71
C GLY A 362 -14.91 3.49 3.97
N PRO A 363 -14.75 4.81 3.86
CA PRO A 363 -14.53 5.71 5.01
C PRO A 363 -15.65 5.68 6.05
N MET A 364 -16.86 5.26 5.65
CA MET A 364 -18.04 5.09 6.50
C MET A 364 -18.46 3.61 6.58
N GLY A 365 -17.62 2.70 6.17
CA GLY A 365 -17.85 1.26 6.27
C GLY A 365 -17.62 0.72 7.67
N PHE A 366 -17.86 -0.58 7.85
CA PHE A 366 -17.71 -1.23 9.15
C PHE A 366 -16.24 -1.45 9.56
N GLY A 367 -15.32 -1.58 8.61
CA GLY A 367 -13.92 -1.96 8.90
C GLY A 367 -13.01 -0.76 9.14
N THR A 368 -12.93 0.15 8.18
CA THR A 368 -11.93 1.23 8.22
C THR A 368 -12.06 2.18 9.42
N PRO A 369 -13.26 2.63 9.86
CA PRO A 369 -13.37 3.46 11.05
C PRO A 369 -12.93 2.76 12.33
N ASP A 370 -13.30 1.49 12.50
CA ASP A 370 -12.93 0.68 13.66
C ASP A 370 -11.39 0.47 13.72
N ASP A 371 -10.78 0.15 12.58
CA ASP A 371 -9.32 0.05 12.44
C ASP A 371 -8.63 1.37 12.78
N SER A 372 -9.13 2.48 12.23
CA SER A 372 -8.53 3.81 12.43
C SER A 372 -8.53 4.22 13.91
N GLU A 373 -9.61 3.94 14.63
CA GLU A 373 -9.68 4.18 16.08
C GLU A 373 -8.66 3.32 16.85
N ALA A 374 -8.48 2.04 16.44
CA ALA A 374 -7.46 1.18 17.04
C ALA A 374 -6.04 1.71 16.79
N TRP A 375 -5.74 2.17 15.57
CA TRP A 375 -4.43 2.74 15.24
C TRP A 375 -4.12 4.01 16.04
N GLU A 376 -5.11 4.90 16.23
CA GLU A 376 -4.96 6.09 17.07
C GLU A 376 -4.66 5.72 18.52
N ARG A 377 -5.33 4.70 19.05
CA ARG A 377 -5.08 4.21 20.42
C ARG A 377 -3.69 3.63 20.58
N VAL A 378 -3.19 2.89 19.57
CA VAL A 378 -1.82 2.38 19.58
C VAL A 378 -0.82 3.54 19.62
N GLN A 379 -0.99 4.57 18.78
CA GLN A 379 -0.11 5.74 18.78
C GLN A 379 -0.13 6.47 20.14
N LYS A 380 -1.31 6.69 20.71
CA LYS A 380 -1.46 7.31 22.05
C LYS A 380 -0.79 6.47 23.13
N GLY A 381 -0.99 5.14 23.11
CA GLY A 381 -0.37 4.22 24.06
C GLY A 381 1.16 4.16 23.92
N ALA A 382 1.69 4.18 22.70
CA ALA A 382 3.13 4.18 22.45
C ALA A 382 3.86 5.43 22.99
N GLN A 383 3.12 6.52 23.21
CA GLN A 383 3.65 7.75 23.82
C GLN A 383 3.76 7.69 25.36
N ALA A 384 3.22 6.65 26.01
CA ALA A 384 3.34 6.48 27.46
C ALA A 384 4.80 6.23 27.85
N GLY A 385 5.29 6.93 28.88
CA GLY A 385 6.70 6.94 29.28
C GLY A 385 7.18 5.69 30.05
N THR A 386 6.34 4.69 30.24
CA THR A 386 6.64 3.45 30.98
C THR A 386 6.43 2.24 30.07
N ASP A 387 7.19 1.19 30.26
CA ASP A 387 7.13 -0.05 29.47
C ASP A 387 7.21 0.21 27.95
N LEU A 388 8.42 0.38 27.48
CA LEU A 388 8.71 0.89 26.14
C LEU A 388 8.78 -0.20 25.07
N TRP A 389 8.32 -1.43 25.36
CA TRP A 389 8.34 -2.55 24.42
C TRP A 389 6.95 -3.05 24.09
N ILE A 390 6.65 -3.18 22.79
CA ILE A 390 5.50 -3.94 22.30
C ILE A 390 5.91 -5.37 21.99
N LEU A 391 5.03 -6.31 22.23
CA LEU A 391 5.27 -7.73 21.95
C LEU A 391 4.98 -8.05 20.49
N LEU A 392 5.82 -8.89 19.92
CA LEU A 392 5.70 -9.45 18.56
C LEU A 392 5.94 -10.98 18.61
N ASN A 393 5.57 -11.64 19.70
CA ASN A 393 5.90 -13.05 19.95
C ASN A 393 4.72 -14.01 19.76
N ARG A 394 3.54 -13.50 19.39
CA ARG A 394 2.40 -14.36 19.12
C ARG A 394 2.70 -15.29 17.96
N GLY A 395 2.48 -16.58 18.15
CA GLY A 395 2.74 -17.64 17.19
C GLY A 395 4.22 -17.98 16.98
N LEU A 396 5.17 -17.24 17.57
CA LEU A 396 6.61 -17.46 17.37
C LEU A 396 7.07 -18.91 17.69
N PRO A 397 6.62 -19.56 18.77
CA PRO A 397 7.03 -20.96 19.05
C PRO A 397 6.49 -21.98 18.03
N GLY A 398 5.43 -21.65 17.30
CA GLY A 398 4.79 -22.51 16.31
C GLY A 398 5.20 -22.24 14.87
N GLU A 399 6.10 -21.29 14.63
CA GLU A 399 6.57 -21.01 13.29
C GLU A 399 7.30 -22.22 12.66
N ARG A 400 7.02 -22.42 11.38
CA ARG A 400 7.69 -23.43 10.55
C ARG A 400 8.47 -22.76 9.43
N VAL A 401 9.58 -23.36 9.04
CA VAL A 401 10.35 -22.96 7.85
C VAL A 401 9.58 -23.46 6.62
N THR A 402 9.41 -22.61 5.64
CA THR A 402 8.81 -22.92 4.32
C THR A 402 9.86 -22.73 3.23
N GLU A 403 9.51 -23.02 1.98
CA GLU A 403 10.37 -22.75 0.83
C GLU A 403 10.64 -21.24 0.68
N ASP A 404 9.63 -20.41 0.93
CA ASP A 404 9.67 -18.96 0.72
C ASP A 404 10.17 -18.18 1.93
N GLY A 405 10.13 -18.78 3.14
CA GLY A 405 10.56 -18.11 4.36
C GLY A 405 10.11 -18.79 5.66
N ARG A 406 9.25 -18.14 6.42
CA ARG A 406 8.66 -18.66 7.66
C ARG A 406 7.16 -18.44 7.66
N ALA A 407 6.41 -19.42 8.12
CA ALA A 407 4.96 -19.33 8.25
C ALA A 407 4.51 -19.66 9.68
N GLY A 408 3.47 -18.99 10.11
CA GLY A 408 2.72 -19.22 11.34
C GLY A 408 1.23 -19.32 11.09
N ASP A 409 0.46 -19.60 12.15
CA ASP A 409 -1.01 -19.56 12.05
C ASP A 409 -1.49 -18.18 11.65
N VAL A 410 -2.69 -18.06 11.11
CA VAL A 410 -3.26 -16.81 10.58
C VAL A 410 -3.27 -15.66 11.59
N SER A 411 -3.32 -15.96 12.89
CA SER A 411 -3.24 -14.97 13.98
C SER A 411 -1.82 -14.75 14.53
N ALA A 412 -0.79 -15.36 13.92
CA ALA A 412 0.60 -15.16 14.32
C ALA A 412 1.13 -13.82 13.80
N GLU A 413 2.08 -13.24 14.53
CA GLU A 413 2.72 -11.96 14.19
C GLU A 413 3.94 -12.11 13.25
N THR A 414 3.98 -13.21 12.48
CA THR A 414 5.08 -13.52 11.54
C THR A 414 5.28 -12.42 10.52
N GLY A 415 4.21 -11.88 9.93
CA GLY A 415 4.30 -10.78 8.95
C GLY A 415 4.82 -9.48 9.56
N MET A 416 4.44 -9.17 10.82
CA MET A 416 4.98 -8.01 11.55
C MET A 416 6.47 -8.18 11.81
N ARG A 417 6.90 -9.35 12.28
CA ARG A 417 8.33 -9.66 12.49
C ARG A 417 9.12 -9.53 11.19
N ALA A 418 8.60 -10.01 10.06
CA ALA A 418 9.22 -9.87 8.75
C ALA A 418 9.48 -8.39 8.40
N ALA A 419 8.47 -7.53 8.56
CA ALA A 419 8.59 -6.10 8.30
C ALA A 419 9.62 -5.43 9.23
N TYR A 420 9.64 -5.77 10.52
CA TYR A 420 10.61 -5.19 11.47
C TYR A 420 12.03 -5.70 11.28
N GLN A 421 12.24 -6.95 10.87
CA GLN A 421 13.56 -7.44 10.51
C GLN A 421 14.11 -6.70 9.26
N GLN A 422 13.27 -6.47 8.27
CA GLN A 422 13.65 -5.67 7.10
C GLN A 422 13.93 -4.21 7.48
N TRP A 423 13.08 -3.62 8.32
CA TRP A 423 13.32 -2.28 8.88
C TRP A 423 14.70 -2.22 9.54
N LYS A 424 15.00 -3.16 10.43
CA LYS A 424 16.29 -3.24 11.12
C LYS A 424 17.45 -3.31 10.13
N LYS A 425 17.36 -4.23 9.14
CA LYS A 425 18.38 -4.39 8.10
C LYS A 425 18.66 -3.06 7.37
N LEU A 426 17.61 -2.34 6.97
CA LEU A 426 17.74 -1.08 6.22
C LEU A 426 18.22 0.08 7.10
N MET A 427 17.80 0.12 8.35
CA MET A 427 18.15 1.21 9.27
C MET A 427 19.56 1.08 9.87
N THR A 428 20.15 -0.12 9.79
CA THR A 428 21.51 -0.38 10.33
C THR A 428 22.56 -0.65 9.26
N ALA A 429 22.17 -0.60 7.97
CA ALA A 429 23.04 -0.75 6.81
C ALA A 429 23.95 0.46 6.59
#